data_4e87e8b12ace6779334cdb0841ccbf0c
#
_entry.id   4e87e8b12ace6779334cdb0841ccbf0c
#
_cell.length_a   1.000
_cell.length_b   1.000
_cell.length_c   1.000
_cell.angle_alpha   90.00
_cell.angle_beta   90.00
_cell.angle_gamma   90.00
#
_symmetry.space_group_name_H-M   'P 1'
#
loop_
_entity.id
_entity.type
_entity.pdbx_description
1 polymer ?
#
loop_
_entity_poly.entity_id
_entity_poly.type
_entity_poly.pdbx_seq_one_letter_code
_entity_poly.pdbx_strand_id
1 'polypeptide(L)'
;MTGFSFVADTNFLIAVHEGKEYVESFLDGAVIVSVISEIELLGWHKLKAEEKRLLRLLLDDCIIFELTADIRKLAIEIRQQVNIKTPDAIIAATSKYLQIPLVTSDNDFKIIPGIELILI
;
A
#
# COMPACT_ATOMS: atom_id res chain seq x y z
N MET A 1 -10.73 2.10 14.55
CA MET A 1 -11.43 1.19 13.63
C MET A 1 -11.03 -0.26 13.87
N THR A 2 -11.27 -0.72 15.08
CA THR A 2 -10.95 -2.08 15.47
C THR A 2 -11.63 -3.09 14.53
N GLY A 3 -10.88 -4.05 14.00
CA GLY A 3 -11.39 -5.04 13.06
C GLY A 3 -11.42 -4.62 11.60
N PHE A 4 -11.12 -3.36 11.29
CA PHE A 4 -11.02 -2.90 9.92
C PHE A 4 -9.68 -3.34 9.31
N SER A 5 -9.74 -3.96 8.14
CA SER A 5 -8.54 -4.37 7.39
C SER A 5 -8.47 -3.61 6.09
N PHE A 6 -7.30 -3.14 5.73
CA PHE A 6 -7.11 -2.40 4.49
C PHE A 6 -5.69 -2.57 3.95
N VAL A 7 -5.55 -2.33 2.65
CA VAL A 7 -4.24 -2.25 2.01
C VAL A 7 -3.79 -0.79 2.07
N ALA A 8 -2.59 -0.56 2.58
CA ALA A 8 -1.96 0.75 2.58
C ALA A 8 -1.01 0.85 1.36
N ASP A 9 -1.08 1.97 0.64
CA ASP A 9 -0.08 2.23 -0.39
C ASP A 9 1.20 2.81 0.23
N THR A 10 2.22 3.00 -0.58
CA THR A 10 3.50 3.55 -0.11
C THR A 10 3.34 4.95 0.46
N ASN A 11 2.49 5.79 -0.14
CA ASN A 11 2.24 7.15 0.35
C ASN A 11 1.58 7.17 1.73
N PHE A 12 0.67 6.23 1.99
CA PHE A 12 0.06 6.09 3.33
C PHE A 12 1.14 5.80 4.37
N LEU A 13 2.05 4.87 4.07
CA LEU A 13 3.12 4.50 5.00
C LEU A 13 4.08 5.66 5.26
N ILE A 14 4.39 6.43 4.24
CA ILE A 14 5.21 7.65 4.38
C ILE A 14 4.50 8.64 5.31
N ALA A 15 3.19 8.83 5.14
CA ALA A 15 2.41 9.72 5.98
C ALA A 15 2.40 9.27 7.45
N VAL A 16 2.31 7.96 7.70
CA VAL A 16 2.43 7.40 9.06
C VAL A 16 3.81 7.71 9.63
N HIS A 17 4.86 7.48 8.87
CA HIS A 17 6.24 7.74 9.28
C HIS A 17 6.46 9.21 9.60
N GLU A 18 5.84 10.12 8.85
CA GLU A 18 5.94 11.56 9.05
C GLU A 18 5.00 12.09 10.14
N GLY A 19 4.18 11.23 10.75
CA GLY A 19 3.27 11.61 11.82
C GLY A 19 2.08 12.45 11.39
N LYS A 20 1.59 12.27 10.16
CA LYS A 20 0.43 13.03 9.66
C LYS A 20 -0.84 12.61 10.39
N GLU A 21 -1.64 13.59 10.80
CA GLU A 21 -2.86 13.34 11.58
C GLU A 21 -3.93 12.56 10.81
N TYR A 22 -4.04 12.78 9.50
CA TYR A 22 -5.12 12.18 8.72
C TYR A 22 -5.03 10.65 8.58
N VAL A 23 -3.92 10.03 8.97
CA VAL A 23 -3.80 8.57 8.97
C VAL A 23 -4.10 7.94 10.33
N GLU A 24 -4.17 8.72 11.40
CA GLU A 24 -4.28 8.20 12.77
C GLU A 24 -5.50 7.31 12.99
N SER A 25 -6.65 7.66 12.41
CA SER A 25 -7.89 6.89 12.59
C SER A 25 -7.82 5.48 11.99
N PHE A 26 -6.83 5.22 11.15
CA PHE A 26 -6.65 3.90 10.51
C PHE A 26 -5.66 3.00 11.25
N LEU A 27 -4.88 3.54 12.19
CA LEU A 27 -3.74 2.82 12.76
C LEU A 27 -4.13 1.71 13.73
N ASP A 28 -5.37 1.66 14.22
CA ASP A 28 -5.87 0.57 15.05
C ASP A 28 -6.45 -0.58 14.23
N GLY A 29 -6.45 -0.47 12.92
CA GLY A 29 -6.87 -1.51 11.99
C GLY A 29 -5.72 -2.46 11.63
N ALA A 30 -6.05 -3.52 10.89
CA ALA A 30 -5.06 -4.42 10.32
C ALA A 30 -4.54 -3.84 9.00
N VAL A 31 -3.28 -3.45 8.97
CA VAL A 31 -2.64 -2.81 7.81
C VAL A 31 -1.93 -3.88 6.99
N ILE A 32 -2.42 -4.09 5.77
CA ILE A 32 -1.80 -5.00 4.81
C ILE A 32 -0.97 -4.16 3.84
N VAL A 33 0.26 -4.58 3.58
CA VAL A 33 1.22 -3.88 2.75
C VAL A 33 1.74 -4.83 1.67
N SER A 34 1.68 -4.39 0.42
CA SER A 34 2.33 -5.14 -0.66
C SER A 34 3.85 -5.17 -0.44
N VAL A 35 4.47 -6.29 -0.76
CA VAL A 35 5.94 -6.41 -0.74
C VAL A 35 6.61 -5.33 -1.59
N ILE A 36 5.93 -4.82 -2.63
CA ILE A 36 6.47 -3.74 -3.46
C ILE A 36 6.68 -2.45 -2.66
N SER A 37 5.79 -2.16 -1.71
CA SER A 37 5.94 -0.98 -0.84
C SER A 37 7.11 -1.13 0.11
N GLU A 38 7.34 -2.32 0.65
CA GLU A 38 8.52 -2.61 1.46
C GLU A 38 9.80 -2.33 0.66
N ILE A 39 9.85 -2.81 -0.58
CA ILE A 39 11.00 -2.59 -1.46
C ILE A 39 11.20 -1.11 -1.74
N GLU A 40 10.12 -0.38 -2.05
CA GLU A 40 10.21 1.05 -2.34
C GLU A 40 10.70 1.85 -1.13
N LEU A 41 10.17 1.56 0.05
CA LEU A 41 10.53 2.30 1.27
C LEU A 41 11.94 2.02 1.73
N LEU A 42 12.30 0.74 1.86
CA LEU A 42 13.61 0.34 2.39
C LEU A 42 14.72 0.35 1.35
N GLY A 43 14.33 0.34 0.08
CA GLY A 43 15.27 0.34 -1.04
C GLY A 43 15.71 1.73 -1.51
N TRP A 44 15.21 2.80 -0.90
CA TRP A 44 15.60 4.15 -1.31
C TRP A 44 17.08 4.39 -0.97
N HIS A 45 17.88 4.74 -1.99
CA HIS A 45 19.33 4.81 -1.85
C HIS A 45 19.84 5.93 -0.92
N LYS A 46 19.00 6.94 -0.64
CA LYS A 46 19.33 8.04 0.27
C LYS A 46 18.84 7.80 1.71
N LEU A 47 18.29 6.62 1.99
CA LEU A 47 17.73 6.31 3.30
C LEU A 47 18.83 6.24 4.35
N LYS A 48 18.68 7.02 5.42
CA LYS A 48 19.61 7.02 6.55
C LYS A 48 19.33 5.85 7.47
N ALA A 49 20.35 5.44 8.24
CA ALA A 49 20.24 4.27 9.12
C ALA A 49 19.09 4.40 10.14
N GLU A 50 18.89 5.59 10.72
CA GLU A 50 17.82 5.81 11.71
C GLU A 50 16.44 5.74 11.04
N GLU A 51 16.29 6.32 9.86
CA GLU A 51 15.03 6.24 9.10
C GLU A 51 14.72 4.79 8.73
N LYS A 52 15.74 4.04 8.30
CA LYS A 52 15.58 2.62 7.96
C LYS A 52 15.10 1.83 9.19
N ARG A 53 15.66 2.10 10.35
CA ARG A 53 15.26 1.44 11.60
C ARG A 53 13.79 1.72 11.92
N LEU A 54 13.37 2.98 11.83
CA LEU A 54 11.99 3.39 12.11
C LEU A 54 10.99 2.81 11.11
N LEU A 55 11.35 2.81 9.82
CA LEU A 55 10.51 2.21 8.78
C LEU A 55 10.40 0.70 8.95
N ARG A 56 11.49 0.04 9.35
CA ARG A 56 11.45 -1.40 9.62
C ARG A 56 10.50 -1.71 10.79
N LEU A 57 10.54 -0.92 11.85
CA LEU A 57 9.61 -1.08 12.97
C LEU A 57 8.17 -0.88 12.54
N LEU A 58 7.90 0.13 11.72
CA LEU A 58 6.57 0.36 11.17
C LEU A 58 6.08 -0.84 10.35
N LEU A 59 6.91 -1.35 9.46
CA LEU A 59 6.56 -2.49 8.61
C LEU A 59 6.38 -3.78 9.42
N ASP A 60 7.11 -3.94 10.52
CA ASP A 60 6.95 -5.10 11.40
C ASP A 60 5.56 -5.15 12.05
N ASP A 61 4.90 -4.01 12.20
CA ASP A 61 3.53 -3.92 12.70
C ASP A 61 2.48 -4.17 11.60
N CYS A 62 2.90 -4.31 10.36
CA CYS A 62 2.04 -4.55 9.22
C CYS A 62 2.11 -6.01 8.76
N ILE A 63 1.12 -6.42 7.97
CA ILE A 63 1.12 -7.73 7.31
C ILE A 63 1.66 -7.51 5.89
N ILE A 64 2.85 -8.04 5.61
CA ILE A 64 3.45 -7.94 4.27
C ILE A 64 2.88 -9.06 3.40
N PHE A 65 2.31 -8.67 2.27
CA PHE A 65 1.71 -9.63 1.32
C PHE A 65 2.60 -9.76 0.10
N GLU A 66 3.00 -11.00 -0.22
CA GLU A 66 3.90 -11.29 -1.34
C GLU A 66 3.21 -11.10 -2.69
N LEU A 67 4.02 -10.88 -3.73
CA LEU A 67 3.55 -10.84 -5.10
C LEU A 67 3.33 -12.28 -5.59
N THR A 68 2.11 -12.77 -5.38
CA THR A 68 1.71 -14.11 -5.81
C THR A 68 1.40 -14.14 -7.30
N ALA A 69 1.25 -15.35 -7.87
CA ALA A 69 0.87 -15.50 -9.27
C ALA A 69 -0.50 -14.87 -9.56
N ASP A 70 -1.45 -14.99 -8.64
CA ASP A 70 -2.79 -14.42 -8.80
C ASP A 70 -2.74 -12.89 -8.81
N ILE A 71 -1.99 -12.29 -7.90
CA ILE A 71 -1.83 -10.83 -7.85
C ILE A 71 -1.10 -10.34 -9.09
N ARG A 72 -0.09 -11.05 -9.55
CA ARG A 72 0.62 -10.71 -10.80
C ARG A 72 -0.34 -10.65 -11.99
N LYS A 73 -1.21 -11.64 -12.13
CA LYS A 73 -2.20 -11.67 -13.20
C LYS A 73 -3.15 -10.48 -13.14
N LEU A 74 -3.65 -10.15 -11.95
CA LEU A 74 -4.51 -8.99 -11.73
C LEU A 74 -3.80 -7.68 -12.06
N ALA A 75 -2.53 -7.55 -11.68
CA ALA A 75 -1.74 -6.36 -12.00
C ALA A 75 -1.56 -6.20 -13.51
N ILE A 76 -1.33 -7.28 -14.23
CA ILE A 76 -1.24 -7.28 -15.69
C ILE A 76 -2.56 -6.79 -16.29
N GLU A 77 -3.68 -7.33 -15.84
CA GLU A 77 -5.01 -6.93 -16.32
C GLU A 77 -5.29 -5.44 -16.08
N ILE A 78 -4.94 -4.94 -14.88
CA ILE A 78 -5.10 -3.52 -14.54
C ILE A 78 -4.30 -2.66 -15.51
N ARG A 79 -3.05 -3.00 -15.77
CA ARG A 79 -2.20 -2.23 -16.68
C ARG A 79 -2.65 -2.29 -18.12
N GLN A 80 -3.36 -3.33 -18.52
CA GLN A 80 -3.98 -3.42 -19.84
C GLN A 80 -5.20 -2.50 -19.98
N GLN A 81 -5.88 -2.21 -18.88
CA GLN A 81 -7.10 -1.41 -18.88
C GLN A 81 -6.84 0.09 -18.72
N VAL A 82 -5.85 0.47 -17.92
CA VAL A 82 -5.59 1.85 -17.58
C VAL A 82 -4.08 2.16 -17.58
N ASN A 83 -3.75 3.43 -17.77
CA ASN A 83 -2.37 3.88 -17.73
C ASN A 83 -1.94 4.10 -16.29
N ILE A 84 -1.25 3.12 -15.71
CA ILE A 84 -0.80 3.16 -14.33
C ILE A 84 0.61 2.55 -14.22
N LYS A 85 1.39 3.04 -13.28
CA LYS A 85 2.74 2.52 -13.00
C LYS A 85 2.66 1.11 -12.44
N THR A 86 3.68 0.30 -12.74
CA THR A 86 3.73 -1.09 -12.28
C THR A 86 3.60 -1.24 -10.75
N PRO A 87 4.32 -0.47 -9.92
CA PRO A 87 4.16 -0.60 -8.46
C PRO A 87 2.73 -0.33 -8.01
N ASP A 88 2.07 0.70 -8.55
CA ASP A 88 0.69 1.04 -8.18
C ASP A 88 -0.28 -0.05 -8.64
N ALA A 89 -0.05 -0.63 -9.82
CA ALA A 89 -0.86 -1.75 -10.31
C ALA A 89 -0.77 -2.96 -9.37
N ILE A 90 0.41 -3.24 -8.83
CA ILE A 90 0.62 -4.35 -7.88
C ILE A 90 -0.11 -4.06 -6.56
N ILE A 91 -0.03 -2.84 -6.06
CA ILE A 91 -0.74 -2.44 -4.83
C ILE A 91 -2.25 -2.58 -5.02
N ALA A 92 -2.78 -2.06 -6.12
CA ALA A 92 -4.21 -2.16 -6.44
C ALA A 92 -4.65 -3.61 -6.64
N ALA A 93 -3.83 -4.42 -7.29
CA ALA A 93 -4.10 -5.84 -7.48
C ALA A 93 -4.16 -6.60 -6.16
N THR A 94 -3.33 -6.22 -5.19
CA THR A 94 -3.35 -6.81 -3.84
C THR A 94 -4.69 -6.52 -3.15
N SER A 95 -5.17 -5.28 -3.22
CA SER A 95 -6.48 -4.89 -2.71
C SER A 95 -7.60 -5.69 -3.38
N LYS A 96 -7.56 -5.79 -4.69
CA LYS A 96 -8.55 -6.52 -5.46
C LYS A 96 -8.57 -8.01 -5.12
N TYR A 97 -7.39 -8.62 -5.03
CA TYR A 97 -7.26 -10.05 -4.71
C TYR A 97 -7.83 -10.36 -3.33
N LEU A 98 -7.49 -9.54 -2.33
CA LEU A 98 -7.94 -9.72 -0.95
C LEU A 98 -9.38 -9.25 -0.72
N GLN A 99 -9.96 -8.51 -1.66
CA GLN A 99 -11.30 -7.92 -1.54
C GLN A 99 -11.44 -7.03 -0.31
N ILE A 100 -10.41 -6.23 -0.05
CA ILE A 100 -10.39 -5.25 1.03
C ILE A 100 -10.04 -3.87 0.47
N PRO A 101 -10.43 -2.78 1.15
CA PRO A 101 -10.18 -1.43 0.64
C PRO A 101 -8.70 -1.10 0.52
N LEU A 102 -8.39 -0.27 -0.46
CA LEU A 102 -7.11 0.41 -0.58
C LEU A 102 -7.27 1.82 -0.01
N VAL A 103 -6.47 2.16 0.99
CA VAL A 103 -6.46 3.49 1.59
C VAL A 103 -5.25 4.25 1.08
N THR A 104 -5.48 5.40 0.46
CA THR A 104 -4.42 6.21 -0.16
C THR A 104 -4.82 7.68 -0.21
N SER A 105 -3.83 8.56 -0.28
CA SER A 105 -4.03 9.98 -0.60
C SER A 105 -3.77 10.28 -2.09
N ASP A 106 -3.38 9.28 -2.87
CA ASP A 106 -2.99 9.45 -4.27
C ASP A 106 -4.20 9.30 -5.20
N ASN A 107 -4.55 10.38 -5.88
CA ASN A 107 -5.65 10.40 -6.85
C ASN A 107 -5.44 9.50 -8.07
N ASP A 108 -4.21 9.10 -8.35
CA ASP A 108 -3.90 8.26 -9.50
C ASP A 108 -4.61 6.89 -9.45
N PHE A 109 -4.98 6.44 -8.25
CA PHE A 109 -5.71 5.18 -8.09
C PHE A 109 -7.19 5.27 -8.51
N LYS A 110 -7.74 6.47 -8.70
CA LYS A 110 -9.16 6.66 -9.06
C LYS A 110 -9.54 6.02 -10.39
N ILE A 111 -8.60 5.89 -11.31
CA ILE A 111 -8.87 5.34 -12.65
C ILE A 111 -9.00 3.82 -12.66
N ILE A 112 -8.66 3.14 -11.57
CA ILE A 112 -8.61 1.68 -11.53
C ILE A 112 -10.01 1.13 -11.25
N PRO A 113 -10.58 0.33 -12.17
CA PRO A 113 -11.88 -0.27 -11.94
C PRO A 113 -11.78 -1.48 -11.00
N GLY A 114 -12.86 -1.77 -10.30
CA GLY A 114 -13.00 -3.01 -9.54
C GLY A 114 -12.28 -3.06 -8.21
N ILE A 115 -11.80 -1.92 -7.68
CA ILE A 115 -11.24 -1.85 -6.33
C ILE A 115 -12.11 -0.95 -5.46
N GLU A 116 -12.10 -1.23 -4.16
CA GLU A 116 -12.71 -0.34 -3.18
C GLU A 116 -11.65 0.64 -2.70
N LEU A 117 -11.83 1.91 -3.03
CA LEU A 117 -10.84 2.96 -2.76
C LEU A 117 -11.35 3.87 -1.65
N ILE A 118 -10.53 4.05 -0.61
CA ILE A 118 -10.77 5.07 0.41
C ILE A 118 -9.69 6.14 0.23
N LEU A 119 -10.11 7.29 -0.25
CA LEU A 119 -9.21 8.40 -0.53
C LEU A 119 -9.19 9.36 0.66
N ILE A 120 -8.01 9.65 1.15
CA ILE A 120 -7.82 10.47 2.34
C ILE A 120 -7.01 11.74 2.09
#